data_df26e359e3c3882fc1229f11028829d2
#
_entry.id   df26e359e3c3882fc1229f11028829d2
#
_cell.length_a   1.000
_cell.length_b   1.000
_cell.length_c   1.000
_cell.angle_alpha   90.00
_cell.angle_beta   90.00
_cell.angle_gamma   90.00
#
_symmetry.space_group_name_H-M   'P 1'
#
loop_
_entity.id
_entity.type
_entity.pdbx_description
1 polymer ?
#
loop_
_entity_poly.entity_id
_entity_poly.type
_entity_poly.pdbx_seq_one_letter_code
_entity_poly.pdbx_strand_id
1 'polypeptide(L)'
;MQKEKGNIYIDGLELNRDTIYNIRNKIGVVFQNPDNQFVGATVEDDVAFGLENKGIPLEEMQARVKEALELVGMSAFADREPARLSGGQKQRVAIAGAIAMRPNIIILDEATSMLDPEGRLELIQTIKEIRDQYNMTVVSITHDLDEVALSDRVLVMKKGKVESSSTPRELFARGEELLTLGLDIPFSANLISTLKDKGFEFTENYLTEKELEDQLWELLLKA
;
A
#
# COMPACT_ATOMS: atom_id res chain seq x y z
N MET A 1 16.25 1.37 15.50
CA MET A 1 15.65 2.45 16.32
C MET A 1 15.29 1.90 17.68
N GLN A 2 15.68 2.57 18.75
CA GLN A 2 15.21 2.23 20.11
C GLN A 2 14.02 3.13 20.44
N LYS A 3 12.95 2.58 21.04
CA LYS A 3 11.83 3.38 21.50
C LYS A 3 12.31 4.26 22.66
N GLU A 4 12.00 5.55 22.61
CA GLU A 4 12.37 6.49 23.69
C GLU A 4 11.33 6.50 24.81
N LYS A 5 10.05 6.44 24.45
CA LYS A 5 8.91 6.44 25.41
C LYS A 5 7.70 5.68 24.84
N GLY A 6 6.79 5.29 25.71
CA GLY A 6 5.53 4.62 25.36
C GLY A 6 5.68 3.12 25.13
N ASN A 7 4.58 2.44 24.84
CA ASN A 7 4.55 1.02 24.54
C ASN A 7 4.02 0.81 23.11
N ILE A 8 4.53 -0.20 22.44
CA ILE A 8 4.08 -0.62 21.10
C ILE A 8 3.46 -2.00 21.29
N TYR A 9 2.27 -2.19 20.79
CA TYR A 9 1.56 -3.46 20.80
C TYR A 9 1.27 -3.89 19.38
N ILE A 10 1.58 -5.13 19.04
CA ILE A 10 1.29 -5.76 17.77
C ILE A 10 0.53 -7.04 18.05
N ASP A 11 -0.72 -7.11 17.57
CA ASP A 11 -1.59 -8.27 17.76
C ASP A 11 -1.65 -8.69 19.24
N GLY A 12 -1.83 -7.70 20.15
CA GLY A 12 -1.88 -7.89 21.60
C GLY A 12 -0.54 -8.16 22.30
N LEU A 13 0.56 -8.30 21.57
CA LEU A 13 1.90 -8.50 22.14
C LEU A 13 2.62 -7.16 22.31
N GLU A 14 3.08 -6.87 23.52
CA GLU A 14 3.95 -5.72 23.77
C GLU A 14 5.34 -5.97 23.17
N LEU A 15 5.86 -4.99 22.41
CA LEU A 15 7.18 -5.02 21.83
C LEU A 15 8.25 -4.84 22.91
N ASN A 16 8.94 -5.93 23.26
CA ASN A 16 10.07 -5.99 24.16
C ASN A 16 11.10 -7.02 23.68
N ARG A 17 12.15 -7.27 24.46
CA ARG A 17 13.22 -8.20 24.07
C ARG A 17 12.75 -9.65 23.92
N ASP A 18 11.76 -10.06 24.68
CA ASP A 18 11.28 -11.46 24.71
C ASP A 18 10.27 -11.73 23.58
N THR A 19 9.51 -10.69 23.17
CA THR A 19 8.43 -10.79 22.17
C THR A 19 8.83 -10.33 20.77
N ILE A 20 9.97 -9.64 20.61
CA ILE A 20 10.40 -9.04 19.34
C ILE A 20 10.49 -10.05 18.20
N TYR A 21 10.95 -11.27 18.48
CA TYR A 21 11.05 -12.32 17.47
C TYR A 21 9.66 -12.76 16.98
N ASN A 22 8.74 -12.98 17.91
CA ASN A 22 7.36 -13.35 17.58
C ASN A 22 6.64 -12.22 16.81
N ILE A 23 6.88 -10.96 17.16
CA ILE A 23 6.31 -9.80 16.47
C ILE A 23 6.87 -9.71 15.04
N ARG A 24 8.19 -9.85 14.85
CA ARG A 24 8.80 -9.81 13.52
C ARG A 24 8.26 -10.88 12.57
N ASN A 25 7.90 -12.04 13.10
CA ASN A 25 7.30 -13.12 12.31
C ASN A 25 5.88 -12.79 11.81
N LYS A 26 5.21 -11.84 12.46
CA LYS A 26 3.85 -11.40 12.11
C LYS A 26 3.83 -10.20 11.15
N ILE A 27 4.97 -9.55 10.90
CA ILE A 27 5.04 -8.32 10.12
C ILE A 27 5.93 -8.56 8.89
N GLY A 28 5.40 -8.23 7.71
CA GLY A 28 6.19 -8.00 6.50
C GLY A 28 6.43 -6.49 6.33
N VAL A 29 7.61 -6.10 5.85
CA VAL A 29 7.92 -4.70 5.55
C VAL A 29 8.51 -4.62 4.17
N VAL A 30 7.99 -3.71 3.36
CA VAL A 30 8.52 -3.37 2.04
C VAL A 30 8.92 -1.90 2.07
N PHE A 31 10.19 -1.62 1.80
CA PHE A 31 10.74 -0.26 1.82
C PHE A 31 10.65 0.42 0.46
N GLN A 32 10.75 1.73 0.45
CA GLN A 32 10.73 2.59 -0.73
C GLN A 32 11.78 2.19 -1.78
N ASN A 33 13.01 1.89 -1.36
CA ASN A 33 14.06 1.46 -2.27
C ASN A 33 14.28 -0.05 -2.18
N PRO A 34 13.83 -0.85 -3.16
CA PRO A 34 13.97 -2.29 -3.15
C PRO A 34 15.41 -2.77 -3.35
N ASP A 35 16.31 -1.96 -3.93
CA ASP A 35 17.71 -2.37 -4.20
C ASP A 35 18.46 -2.79 -2.94
N ASN A 36 18.11 -2.23 -1.80
CA ASN A 36 18.74 -2.54 -0.52
C ASN A 36 18.16 -3.79 0.17
N GLN A 37 17.18 -4.45 -0.43
CA GLN A 37 16.48 -5.58 0.17
C GLN A 37 16.87 -6.92 -0.45
N PHE A 38 17.41 -6.92 -1.67
CA PHE A 38 17.77 -8.14 -2.38
C PHE A 38 19.02 -8.79 -1.84
N VAL A 39 18.92 -10.10 -1.57
CA VAL A 39 20.01 -10.96 -1.11
C VAL A 39 20.15 -12.22 -1.96
N GLY A 40 19.10 -12.62 -2.68
CA GLY A 40 19.05 -13.80 -3.55
C GLY A 40 19.87 -13.62 -4.84
N ALA A 41 20.40 -14.70 -5.38
CA ALA A 41 21.06 -14.71 -6.69
C ALA A 41 20.04 -14.58 -7.82
N THR A 42 18.87 -15.17 -7.65
CA THR A 42 17.71 -15.07 -8.54
C THR A 42 16.53 -14.44 -7.81
N VAL A 43 15.49 -14.07 -8.56
CA VAL A 43 14.22 -13.59 -8.02
C VAL A 43 13.57 -14.64 -7.12
N GLU A 44 13.58 -15.90 -7.55
CA GLU A 44 13.01 -17.00 -6.78
C GLU A 44 13.79 -17.23 -5.47
N ASP A 45 15.14 -17.19 -5.50
CA ASP A 45 15.98 -17.29 -4.30
C ASP A 45 15.70 -16.15 -3.31
N ASP A 46 15.49 -14.94 -3.83
CA ASP A 46 15.22 -13.77 -3.00
C ASP A 46 13.88 -13.88 -2.27
N VAL A 47 12.83 -14.30 -2.98
CA VAL A 47 11.51 -14.55 -2.38
C VAL A 47 11.56 -15.71 -1.39
N ALA A 48 12.37 -16.74 -1.66
CA ALA A 48 12.55 -17.90 -0.78
C ALA A 48 13.30 -17.57 0.52
N PHE A 49 14.20 -16.57 0.49
CA PHE A 49 15.13 -16.26 1.58
C PHE A 49 14.46 -16.14 2.96
N GLY A 50 13.33 -15.43 3.03
CA GLY A 50 12.59 -15.28 4.28
C GLY A 50 11.99 -16.59 4.78
N LEU A 51 11.54 -17.45 3.88
CA LEU A 51 10.96 -18.76 4.18
C LEU A 51 12.01 -19.73 4.66
N GLU A 52 13.22 -19.72 4.05
CA GLU A 52 14.36 -20.51 4.48
C GLU A 52 14.76 -20.16 5.91
N ASN A 53 14.85 -18.87 6.24
CA ASN A 53 15.16 -18.40 7.58
C ASN A 53 14.14 -18.82 8.64
N LYS A 54 12.88 -19.07 8.22
CA LYS A 54 11.84 -19.64 9.11
C LYS A 54 11.87 -21.17 9.17
N GLY A 55 12.71 -21.84 8.40
CA GLY A 55 12.79 -23.30 8.32
C GLY A 55 11.54 -23.93 7.70
N ILE A 56 10.89 -23.25 6.75
CA ILE A 56 9.74 -23.80 6.01
C ILE A 56 10.22 -25.00 5.16
N PRO A 57 9.49 -26.12 5.15
CA PRO A 57 9.83 -27.28 4.33
C PRO A 57 9.91 -26.93 2.85
N LEU A 58 10.85 -27.57 2.11
CA LEU A 58 11.16 -27.24 0.72
C LEU A 58 9.93 -27.24 -0.20
N GLU A 59 9.07 -28.24 -0.11
CA GLU A 59 7.87 -28.34 -0.95
C GLU A 59 6.89 -27.17 -0.69
N GLU A 60 6.69 -26.83 0.58
CA GLU A 60 5.84 -25.71 0.97
C GLU A 60 6.48 -24.38 0.56
N MET A 61 7.79 -24.23 0.72
CA MET A 61 8.52 -23.04 0.32
C MET A 61 8.39 -22.79 -1.20
N GLN A 62 8.64 -23.81 -2.02
CA GLN A 62 8.49 -23.70 -3.48
C GLN A 62 7.05 -23.33 -3.89
N ALA A 63 6.05 -23.92 -3.25
CA ALA A 63 4.65 -23.59 -3.51
C ALA A 63 4.34 -22.11 -3.17
N ARG A 64 4.80 -21.60 -2.02
CA ARG A 64 4.59 -20.23 -1.59
C ARG A 64 5.33 -19.21 -2.45
N VAL A 65 6.56 -19.52 -2.88
CA VAL A 65 7.35 -18.67 -3.79
C VAL A 65 6.64 -18.54 -5.13
N LYS A 66 6.23 -19.68 -5.71
CA LYS A 66 5.49 -19.69 -6.97
C LYS A 66 4.21 -18.88 -6.88
N GLU A 67 3.38 -19.12 -5.87
CA GLU A 67 2.14 -18.40 -5.60
C GLU A 67 2.39 -16.88 -5.47
N ALA A 68 3.39 -16.47 -4.69
CA ALA A 68 3.70 -15.07 -4.49
C ALA A 68 4.16 -14.37 -5.77
N LEU A 69 4.98 -15.04 -6.59
CA LEU A 69 5.41 -14.50 -7.89
C LEU A 69 4.26 -14.42 -8.91
N GLU A 70 3.33 -15.38 -8.88
CA GLU A 70 2.12 -15.34 -9.72
C GLU A 70 1.24 -14.16 -9.35
N LEU A 71 0.99 -13.93 -8.05
CA LEU A 71 0.17 -12.84 -7.54
C LEU A 71 0.66 -11.44 -7.97
N VAL A 72 1.98 -11.25 -8.05
CA VAL A 72 2.56 -9.95 -8.45
C VAL A 72 2.95 -9.88 -9.93
N GLY A 73 2.61 -10.91 -10.74
CA GLY A 73 2.91 -10.96 -12.18
C GLY A 73 4.40 -11.13 -12.52
N MET A 74 5.18 -11.77 -11.64
CA MET A 74 6.63 -11.90 -11.78
C MET A 74 7.12 -13.33 -12.09
N SER A 75 6.24 -14.30 -12.33
CA SER A 75 6.60 -15.70 -12.58
C SER A 75 7.59 -15.88 -13.75
N ALA A 76 7.46 -15.10 -14.83
CA ALA A 76 8.35 -15.17 -15.98
C ALA A 76 9.78 -14.67 -15.69
N PHE A 77 10.02 -14.13 -14.52
CA PHE A 77 11.29 -13.54 -14.09
C PHE A 77 11.97 -14.33 -12.96
N ALA A 78 11.41 -15.49 -12.56
CA ALA A 78 11.87 -16.27 -11.42
C ALA A 78 13.38 -16.56 -11.43
N ASP A 79 13.91 -16.99 -12.58
CA ASP A 79 15.33 -17.30 -12.78
C ASP A 79 16.23 -16.09 -13.05
N ARG A 80 15.69 -14.87 -13.06
CA ARG A 80 16.48 -13.66 -13.36
C ARG A 80 17.20 -13.13 -12.13
N GLU A 81 18.37 -12.55 -12.39
CA GLU A 81 19.09 -11.77 -11.37
C GLU A 81 18.29 -10.50 -11.02
N PRO A 82 18.00 -10.20 -9.73
CA PRO A 82 17.29 -8.99 -9.34
C PRO A 82 17.90 -7.69 -9.88
N ALA A 83 19.22 -7.64 -10.03
CA ALA A 83 19.93 -6.49 -10.58
C ALA A 83 19.51 -6.11 -12.00
N ARG A 84 18.98 -7.08 -12.78
CA ARG A 84 18.53 -6.88 -14.17
C ARG A 84 17.07 -6.47 -14.32
N LEU A 85 16.37 -6.29 -13.22
CA LEU A 85 14.98 -5.88 -13.22
C LEU A 85 14.85 -4.35 -13.26
N SER A 86 13.73 -3.86 -13.83
CA SER A 86 13.34 -2.45 -13.67
C SER A 86 12.97 -2.14 -12.23
N GLY A 87 12.93 -0.85 -11.83
CA GLY A 87 12.55 -0.44 -10.48
C GLY A 87 11.17 -0.97 -10.06
N GLY A 88 10.17 -0.90 -10.96
CA GLY A 88 8.84 -1.44 -10.69
C GLY A 88 8.82 -2.96 -10.56
N GLN A 89 9.60 -3.69 -11.37
CA GLN A 89 9.73 -5.14 -11.24
C GLN A 89 10.39 -5.53 -9.91
N LYS A 90 11.45 -4.81 -9.51
CA LYS A 90 12.09 -4.99 -8.21
C LYS A 90 11.09 -4.80 -7.06
N GLN A 91 10.26 -3.77 -7.15
CA GLN A 91 9.25 -3.49 -6.15
C GLN A 91 8.22 -4.63 -6.04
N ARG A 92 7.74 -5.16 -7.17
CA ARG A 92 6.85 -6.32 -7.21
C ARG A 92 7.50 -7.55 -6.56
N VAL A 93 8.78 -7.81 -6.81
CA VAL A 93 9.52 -8.92 -6.19
C VAL A 93 9.67 -8.73 -4.69
N ALA A 94 9.99 -7.52 -4.21
CA ALA A 94 10.08 -7.22 -2.78
C ALA A 94 8.72 -7.45 -2.06
N ILE A 95 7.62 -7.08 -2.72
CA ILE A 95 6.26 -7.37 -2.22
C ILE A 95 5.99 -8.87 -2.22
N ALA A 96 6.39 -9.62 -3.28
CA ALA A 96 6.26 -11.07 -3.31
C ALA A 96 6.98 -11.74 -2.14
N GLY A 97 8.22 -11.33 -1.83
CA GLY A 97 8.97 -11.81 -0.68
C GLY A 97 8.25 -11.57 0.66
N ALA A 98 7.65 -10.38 0.82
CA ALA A 98 6.87 -10.08 2.02
C ALA A 98 5.59 -10.93 2.12
N ILE A 99 4.87 -11.13 1.01
CA ILE A 99 3.62 -11.89 0.94
C ILE A 99 3.86 -13.40 1.16
N ALA A 100 4.93 -13.96 0.56
CA ALA A 100 5.29 -15.36 0.70
C ALA A 100 5.41 -15.80 2.16
N MET A 101 5.83 -14.87 3.03
CA MET A 101 5.93 -15.08 4.47
C MET A 101 4.58 -15.22 5.17
N ARG A 102 3.46 -14.90 4.51
CA ARG A 102 2.10 -14.87 5.05
C ARG A 102 2.02 -14.12 6.38
N PRO A 103 2.40 -12.84 6.43
CA PRO A 103 2.36 -12.05 7.65
C PRO A 103 0.92 -11.70 8.03
N ASN A 104 0.68 -11.38 9.32
CA ASN A 104 -0.60 -10.80 9.75
C ASN A 104 -0.74 -9.33 9.34
N ILE A 105 0.40 -8.63 9.26
CA ILE A 105 0.48 -7.20 8.93
C ILE A 105 1.55 -7.02 7.87
N ILE A 106 1.24 -6.30 6.79
CA ILE A 106 2.23 -5.82 5.83
C ILE A 106 2.33 -4.30 5.91
N ILE A 107 3.55 -3.78 5.98
CA ILE A 107 3.84 -2.35 5.96
C ILE A 107 4.50 -2.03 4.63
N LEU A 108 3.92 -1.11 3.89
CA LEU A 108 4.39 -0.62 2.60
C LEU A 108 4.88 0.82 2.81
N ASP A 109 6.18 1.03 2.80
CA ASP A 109 6.80 2.34 3.01
C ASP A 109 7.14 2.96 1.65
N GLU A 110 6.22 3.78 1.12
CA GLU A 110 6.26 4.34 -0.24
C GLU A 110 6.55 3.28 -1.33
N ALA A 111 6.03 2.08 -1.12
CA ALA A 111 6.36 0.89 -1.92
C ALA A 111 5.86 0.95 -3.37
N THR A 112 5.07 1.93 -3.74
CA THR A 112 4.54 2.13 -5.10
C THR A 112 5.23 3.26 -5.87
N SER A 113 6.15 4.00 -5.23
CA SER A 113 6.78 5.21 -5.79
C SER A 113 7.62 4.99 -7.05
N MET A 114 8.10 3.75 -7.27
CA MET A 114 8.91 3.37 -8.44
C MET A 114 8.07 2.89 -9.64
N LEU A 115 6.73 2.89 -9.51
CA LEU A 115 5.80 2.45 -10.54
C LEU A 115 5.23 3.64 -11.30
N ASP A 116 4.89 3.41 -12.56
CA ASP A 116 4.03 4.30 -13.32
C ASP A 116 2.60 4.29 -12.75
N PRO A 117 1.76 5.26 -13.07
CA PRO A 117 0.42 5.37 -12.48
C PRO A 117 -0.44 4.11 -12.68
N GLU A 118 -0.42 3.51 -13.87
CA GLU A 118 -1.19 2.30 -14.19
C GLU A 118 -0.70 1.10 -13.37
N GLY A 119 0.61 0.85 -13.38
CA GLY A 119 1.23 -0.23 -12.62
C GLY A 119 1.06 -0.08 -11.11
N ARG A 120 0.95 1.15 -10.61
CA ARG A 120 0.64 1.45 -9.21
C ARG A 120 -0.77 1.01 -8.84
N LEU A 121 -1.78 1.43 -9.61
CA LEU A 121 -3.17 1.07 -9.36
C LEU A 121 -3.37 -0.44 -9.44
N GLU A 122 -2.78 -1.11 -10.44
CA GLU A 122 -2.81 -2.56 -10.57
C GLU A 122 -2.21 -3.25 -9.34
N LEU A 123 -1.05 -2.79 -8.87
CA LEU A 123 -0.41 -3.37 -7.70
C LEU A 123 -1.21 -3.17 -6.42
N ILE A 124 -1.80 -1.99 -6.20
CA ILE A 124 -2.66 -1.71 -5.05
C ILE A 124 -3.89 -2.61 -5.07
N GLN A 125 -4.51 -2.80 -6.23
CA GLN A 125 -5.63 -3.71 -6.38
C GLN A 125 -5.23 -5.16 -6.05
N THR A 126 -4.09 -5.61 -6.55
CA THR A 126 -3.51 -6.92 -6.21
C THR A 126 -3.29 -7.07 -4.71
N ILE A 127 -2.73 -6.06 -4.05
CA ILE A 127 -2.53 -6.06 -2.58
C ILE A 127 -3.86 -6.16 -1.83
N LYS A 128 -4.92 -5.48 -2.30
CA LYS A 128 -6.26 -5.59 -1.71
C LYS A 128 -6.83 -7.00 -1.83
N GLU A 129 -6.70 -7.63 -2.98
CA GLU A 129 -7.14 -9.02 -3.20
C GLU A 129 -6.40 -10.00 -2.28
N ILE A 130 -5.08 -9.84 -2.16
CA ILE A 130 -4.24 -10.63 -1.26
C ILE A 130 -4.64 -10.40 0.20
N ARG A 131 -4.86 -9.13 0.60
CA ARG A 131 -5.34 -8.77 1.94
C ARG A 131 -6.62 -9.54 2.30
N ASP A 132 -7.58 -9.55 1.39
CA ASP A 132 -8.88 -10.18 1.60
C ASP A 132 -8.75 -11.70 1.61
N GLN A 133 -7.93 -12.28 0.72
CA GLN A 133 -7.68 -13.72 0.65
C GLN A 133 -7.01 -14.27 1.92
N TYR A 134 -6.03 -13.53 2.48
CA TYR A 134 -5.24 -13.96 3.65
C TYR A 134 -5.67 -13.31 4.96
N ASN A 135 -6.71 -12.48 4.95
CA ASN A 135 -7.18 -11.72 6.11
C ASN A 135 -6.06 -10.93 6.80
N MET A 136 -5.25 -10.23 5.99
CA MET A 136 -4.11 -9.42 6.46
C MET A 136 -4.54 -7.98 6.76
N THR A 137 -3.77 -7.31 7.61
CA THR A 137 -3.81 -5.85 7.73
C THR A 137 -2.72 -5.24 6.84
N VAL A 138 -3.10 -4.29 5.98
CA VAL A 138 -2.15 -3.51 5.17
C VAL A 138 -2.02 -2.12 5.76
N VAL A 139 -0.79 -1.69 6.04
CA VAL A 139 -0.46 -0.33 6.45
C VAL A 139 0.39 0.28 5.36
N SER A 140 -0.17 1.21 4.59
CA SER A 140 0.56 1.93 3.56
C SER A 140 0.97 3.31 4.05
N ILE A 141 2.24 3.65 3.91
CA ILE A 141 2.80 4.98 4.13
C ILE A 141 2.98 5.59 2.74
N THR A 142 2.19 6.60 2.42
CA THR A 142 2.15 7.19 1.09
C THR A 142 1.77 8.67 1.15
N HIS A 143 2.14 9.41 0.12
CA HIS A 143 1.65 10.75 -0.17
C HIS A 143 0.79 10.79 -1.45
N ASP A 144 0.57 9.63 -2.07
CA ASP A 144 -0.23 9.49 -3.28
C ASP A 144 -1.72 9.42 -2.94
N LEU A 145 -2.51 10.35 -3.50
CA LEU A 145 -3.93 10.47 -3.18
C LEU A 145 -4.79 9.36 -3.80
N ASP A 146 -4.35 8.78 -4.92
CA ASP A 146 -5.06 7.66 -5.55
C ASP A 146 -4.94 6.41 -4.69
N GLU A 147 -3.75 6.20 -4.10
CA GLU A 147 -3.53 5.13 -3.13
C GLU A 147 -4.36 5.36 -1.86
N VAL A 148 -4.38 6.60 -1.34
CA VAL A 148 -5.20 6.98 -0.18
C VAL A 148 -6.68 6.74 -0.47
N ALA A 149 -7.18 7.08 -1.66
CA ALA A 149 -8.58 6.91 -2.05
C ALA A 149 -9.03 5.43 -2.00
N LEU A 150 -8.12 4.50 -2.20
CA LEU A 150 -8.37 3.06 -2.19
C LEU A 150 -8.27 2.42 -0.80
N SER A 151 -7.90 3.17 0.25
CA SER A 151 -7.79 2.66 1.62
C SER A 151 -9.13 2.64 2.34
N ASP A 152 -9.23 1.83 3.42
CA ASP A 152 -10.42 1.80 4.27
C ASP A 152 -10.41 2.95 5.30
N ARG A 153 -9.19 3.37 5.73
CA ARG A 153 -8.96 4.36 6.77
C ARG A 153 -7.66 5.11 6.55
N VAL A 154 -7.67 6.38 6.82
CA VAL A 154 -6.51 7.27 6.70
C VAL A 154 -6.13 7.85 8.05
N LEU A 155 -4.83 7.80 8.35
CA LEU A 155 -4.21 8.51 9.47
C LEU A 155 -3.34 9.62 8.91
N VAL A 156 -3.75 10.87 9.09
CA VAL A 156 -2.94 12.02 8.70
C VAL A 156 -1.91 12.30 9.78
N MET A 157 -0.63 12.27 9.39
CA MET A 157 0.49 12.52 10.28
C MET A 157 1.07 13.92 10.05
N LYS A 158 1.26 14.71 11.11
CA LYS A 158 1.89 16.02 11.04
C LYS A 158 2.87 16.20 12.20
N LYS A 159 4.14 16.51 11.91
CA LYS A 159 5.20 16.72 12.90
C LYS A 159 5.29 15.60 13.94
N GLY A 160 5.18 14.35 13.52
CA GLY A 160 5.29 13.17 14.39
C GLY A 160 4.05 12.86 15.25
N LYS A 161 2.91 13.53 14.99
CA LYS A 161 1.65 13.29 15.69
C LYS A 161 0.56 12.90 14.71
N VAL A 162 -0.39 12.09 15.16
CA VAL A 162 -1.64 11.84 14.43
C VAL A 162 -2.48 13.11 14.52
N GLU A 163 -2.70 13.77 13.40
CA GLU A 163 -3.53 14.98 13.28
C GLU A 163 -5.00 14.61 13.17
N SER A 164 -5.32 13.62 12.33
CA SER A 164 -6.67 13.13 12.17
C SER A 164 -6.70 11.66 11.76
N SER A 165 -7.87 11.03 11.98
CA SER A 165 -8.18 9.68 11.53
C SER A 165 -9.59 9.68 10.96
N SER A 166 -9.73 9.31 9.68
CA SER A 166 -10.99 9.37 8.93
C SER A 166 -11.01 8.36 7.79
N THR A 167 -12.13 8.22 7.12
CA THR A 167 -12.21 7.58 5.81
C THR A 167 -11.62 8.49 4.73
N PRO A 168 -11.22 7.97 3.55
CA PRO A 168 -10.79 8.81 2.43
C PRO A 168 -11.84 9.86 2.04
N ARG A 169 -13.13 9.48 1.99
CA ARG A 169 -14.23 10.37 1.65
C ARG A 169 -14.33 11.57 2.63
N GLU A 170 -14.28 11.29 3.93
CA GLU A 170 -14.27 12.34 4.96
C GLU A 170 -13.04 13.24 4.89
N LEU A 171 -11.88 12.65 4.60
CA LEU A 171 -10.64 13.42 4.44
C LEU A 171 -10.74 14.36 3.24
N PHE A 172 -11.08 13.84 2.07
CA PHE A 172 -11.09 14.59 0.82
C PHE A 172 -12.22 15.63 0.75
N ALA A 173 -13.33 15.39 1.47
CA ALA A 173 -14.40 16.37 1.62
C ALA A 173 -13.96 17.68 2.31
N ARG A 174 -12.80 17.68 2.99
CA ARG A 174 -12.20 18.89 3.61
C ARG A 174 -11.67 19.91 2.60
N GLY A 175 -11.49 19.51 1.32
CA GLY A 175 -11.12 20.42 0.23
C GLY A 175 -9.82 21.17 0.51
N GLU A 176 -9.84 22.52 0.43
CA GLU A 176 -8.66 23.37 0.59
C GLU A 176 -7.96 23.25 1.97
N GLU A 177 -8.65 22.77 2.99
CA GLU A 177 -8.02 22.54 4.29
C GLU A 177 -6.86 21.52 4.17
N LEU A 178 -6.90 20.58 3.21
CA LEU A 178 -5.83 19.62 2.94
C LEU A 178 -4.50 20.31 2.65
N LEU A 179 -4.52 21.46 1.95
CA LEU A 179 -3.31 22.25 1.67
C LEU A 179 -2.64 22.75 2.96
N THR A 180 -3.42 23.08 3.98
CA THR A 180 -2.87 23.49 5.30
C THR A 180 -2.19 22.34 6.03
N LEU A 181 -2.55 21.11 5.68
CA LEU A 181 -1.94 19.88 6.20
C LEU A 181 -0.69 19.48 5.39
N GLY A 182 -0.44 20.16 4.26
CA GLY A 182 0.65 19.83 3.33
C GLY A 182 0.29 18.68 2.39
N LEU A 183 -1.00 18.43 2.19
CA LEU A 183 -1.55 17.45 1.26
C LEU A 183 -2.09 18.16 0.01
N ASP A 184 -2.10 17.48 -1.11
CA ASP A 184 -2.79 17.96 -2.31
C ASP A 184 -4.30 17.72 -2.24
N ILE A 185 -5.05 18.31 -3.17
CA ILE A 185 -6.50 18.12 -3.33
C ILE A 185 -6.71 17.11 -4.46
N PRO A 186 -7.49 16.03 -4.26
CA PRO A 186 -7.84 15.11 -5.34
C PRO A 186 -8.48 15.85 -6.53
N PHE A 187 -8.19 15.38 -7.73
CA PHE A 187 -8.70 15.99 -8.96
C PHE A 187 -10.24 16.17 -8.94
N SER A 188 -10.97 15.15 -8.51
CA SER A 188 -12.43 15.19 -8.42
C SER A 188 -12.94 16.25 -7.44
N ALA A 189 -12.30 16.41 -6.27
CA ALA A 189 -12.67 17.43 -5.30
C ALA A 189 -12.40 18.85 -5.84
N ASN A 190 -11.27 19.06 -6.53
CA ASN A 190 -10.93 20.33 -7.15
C ASN A 190 -11.90 20.67 -8.29
N LEU A 191 -12.26 19.71 -9.13
CA LEU A 191 -13.22 19.90 -10.22
C LEU A 191 -14.61 20.22 -9.66
N ILE A 192 -15.09 19.53 -8.63
CA ILE A 192 -16.36 19.83 -7.95
C ILE A 192 -16.36 21.28 -7.41
N SER A 193 -15.29 21.70 -6.73
CA SER A 193 -15.18 23.08 -6.23
C SER A 193 -15.28 24.10 -7.37
N THR A 194 -14.52 23.89 -8.45
CA THR A 194 -14.53 24.76 -9.63
C THR A 194 -15.91 24.84 -10.30
N LEU A 195 -16.63 23.72 -10.38
CA LEU A 195 -17.97 23.68 -10.97
C LEU A 195 -19.02 24.32 -10.06
N LYS A 196 -18.91 24.18 -8.73
CA LYS A 196 -19.76 24.90 -7.77
C LYS A 196 -19.63 26.41 -7.91
N ASP A 197 -18.42 26.93 -8.09
CA ASP A 197 -18.17 28.36 -8.33
C ASP A 197 -18.83 28.87 -9.63
N LYS A 198 -19.10 27.97 -10.58
CA LYS A 198 -19.81 28.27 -11.83
C LYS A 198 -21.32 28.03 -11.74
N GLY A 199 -21.84 27.68 -10.54
CA GLY A 199 -23.28 27.53 -10.30
C GLY A 199 -23.81 26.11 -10.51
N PHE A 200 -22.98 25.12 -10.68
CA PHE A 200 -23.42 23.73 -10.69
C PHE A 200 -23.62 23.20 -9.26
N GLU A 201 -24.66 22.41 -9.04
CA GLU A 201 -24.96 21.83 -7.75
C GLU A 201 -24.42 20.39 -7.64
N PHE A 202 -23.66 20.13 -6.58
CA PHE A 202 -23.18 18.79 -6.22
C PHE A 202 -23.59 18.47 -4.78
N THR A 203 -23.97 17.23 -4.54
CA THR A 203 -24.43 16.76 -3.23
C THR A 203 -23.29 16.70 -2.20
N GLU A 204 -22.05 16.48 -2.66
CA GLU A 204 -20.85 16.32 -1.83
C GLU A 204 -19.71 17.23 -2.32
N ASN A 205 -18.70 17.38 -1.48
CA ASN A 205 -17.47 18.12 -1.82
C ASN A 205 -16.40 17.20 -2.42
N TYR A 206 -16.56 15.91 -2.30
CA TYR A 206 -15.71 14.88 -2.90
C TYR A 206 -16.57 13.71 -3.37
N LEU A 207 -16.27 13.25 -4.56
CA LEU A 207 -16.79 12.03 -5.19
C LEU A 207 -15.60 11.26 -5.74
N THR A 208 -15.73 9.95 -5.87
CA THR A 208 -14.79 9.17 -6.69
C THR A 208 -14.92 9.61 -8.15
N GLU A 209 -13.92 9.35 -8.98
CA GLU A 209 -13.98 9.75 -10.40
C GLU A 209 -15.23 9.19 -11.10
N LYS A 210 -15.59 7.95 -10.81
CA LYS A 210 -16.78 7.32 -11.38
C LYS A 210 -18.08 7.97 -10.91
N GLU A 211 -18.22 8.25 -9.61
CA GLU A 211 -19.39 8.95 -9.08
C GLU A 211 -19.51 10.37 -9.66
N LEU A 212 -18.37 11.03 -9.88
CA LEU A 212 -18.34 12.36 -10.52
C LEU A 212 -18.75 12.27 -11.98
N GLU A 213 -18.26 11.29 -12.72
CA GLU A 213 -18.65 11.03 -14.10
C GLU A 213 -20.17 10.81 -14.21
N ASP A 214 -20.74 9.94 -13.36
CA ASP A 214 -22.16 9.64 -13.33
C ASP A 214 -22.99 10.92 -13.05
N GLN A 215 -22.61 11.74 -12.08
CA GLN A 215 -23.29 13.01 -11.78
C GLN A 215 -23.16 14.03 -12.92
N LEU A 216 -22.01 14.14 -13.56
CA LEU A 216 -21.83 15.03 -14.72
C LEU A 216 -22.72 14.63 -15.89
N TRP A 217 -22.87 13.33 -16.17
CA TRP A 217 -23.81 12.82 -17.17
C TRP A 217 -25.24 13.19 -16.83
N GLU A 218 -25.65 13.04 -15.57
CA GLU A 218 -27.00 13.45 -15.15
C GLU A 218 -27.25 14.95 -15.31
N LEU A 219 -26.27 15.79 -15.03
CA LEU A 219 -26.36 17.25 -15.20
C LEU A 219 -26.47 17.62 -16.68
N LEU A 220 -25.69 16.95 -17.56
CA LEU A 220 -25.74 17.19 -19.00
C LEU A 220 -27.07 16.75 -19.64
N LEU A 221 -27.71 15.69 -19.11
CA LEU A 221 -29.01 15.22 -19.60
C LEU A 221 -30.20 16.09 -19.15
N LYS A 222 -29.99 16.92 -18.10
CA LYS A 222 -31.02 17.84 -17.57
C LYS A 222 -30.89 19.28 -18.13
N ALA A 223 -29.78 19.60 -18.81
CA ALA A 223 -29.51 20.88 -19.44
C ALA A 223 -30.00 20.95 -20.88
#